data_66e41a82ad9565a949927536fa4de076
#
_entry.id   66e41a82ad9565a949927536fa4de076
#
_cell.length_a   1.000
_cell.length_b   1.000
_cell.length_c   1.000
_cell.angle_alpha   90.00
_cell.angle_beta   90.00
_cell.angle_gamma   90.00
#
_symmetry.space_group_name_H-M   'P 1'
#
loop_
_entity.id
_entity.type
_entity.pdbx_description
1 polymer ?
#
loop_
_entity_poly.entity_id
_entity_poly.type
_entity_poly.pdbx_seq_one_letter_code
_entity_poly.pdbx_strand_id
1 'polypeptide(L)'
;MSLDLAHIKRVGTRTFRESRVDGSDTEFNQWHFQEDLSSMGWGVNLKAGLIYHANRWLRLGAAFHSPTIYSIDETWQTETESQILGITRKNISLESNYAYTFIKPLKWVGSMAFIIGEQNMISFDAEYTNYGAARFKAEDYDYSAVNEDIKGTYGKTFNFRLGSEWSLRNSSLRLGAGYYGSPFGLGEKGGSVKKASCGISVSVSPDTTFDFAYELTYGQSYHILYDAGELGIEPVTQKQIRNLVATTLKVRF
;
A
#
# COMPACT_ATOMS: atom_id res chain seq x y z
N MET A 1 -6.77 -24.08 2.87
CA MET A 1 -5.42 -23.82 3.37
C MET A 1 -4.48 -23.76 2.17
N SER A 2 -3.60 -22.77 2.06
CA SER A 2 -2.67 -22.61 0.95
C SER A 2 -1.31 -22.12 1.45
N LEU A 3 -0.24 -22.59 0.80
CA LEU A 3 1.07 -22.00 0.86
C LEU A 3 1.16 -20.95 -0.27
N ASP A 4 1.61 -19.76 0.06
CA ASP A 4 1.68 -18.63 -0.88
C ASP A 4 3.15 -18.25 -1.07
N LEU A 5 3.57 -18.20 -2.33
CA LEU A 5 4.89 -17.72 -2.72
C LEU A 5 4.73 -16.32 -3.30
N ALA A 6 5.40 -15.35 -2.72
CA ALA A 6 5.36 -13.96 -3.12
C ALA A 6 6.70 -13.54 -3.73
N HIS A 7 6.66 -12.78 -4.80
CA HIS A 7 7.85 -12.17 -5.39
C HIS A 7 7.76 -10.65 -5.25
N ILE A 8 8.84 -10.03 -4.79
CA ILE A 8 8.99 -8.58 -4.74
C ILE A 8 10.03 -8.17 -5.78
N LYS A 9 9.69 -7.17 -6.57
CA LYS A 9 10.64 -6.42 -7.40
C LYS A 9 10.28 -4.95 -7.31
N ARG A 10 11.22 -4.14 -6.86
CA ARG A 10 11.10 -2.68 -6.80
C ARG A 10 12.33 -2.06 -7.45
N VAL A 11 12.10 -1.12 -8.34
CA VAL A 11 13.13 -0.23 -8.87
C VAL A 11 12.61 1.18 -8.68
N GLY A 12 13.40 2.05 -8.12
CA GLY A 12 13.02 3.43 -7.86
C GLY A 12 14.20 4.37 -7.91
N THR A 13 13.98 5.53 -8.48
CA THR A 13 14.90 6.65 -8.43
C THR A 13 14.24 7.77 -7.65
N ARG A 14 14.95 8.31 -6.66
CA ARG A 14 14.53 9.50 -5.93
C ARG A 14 15.49 10.64 -6.26
N THR A 15 14.94 11.81 -6.55
CA THR A 15 15.71 12.98 -6.91
C THR A 15 15.31 14.15 -6.03
N PHE A 16 16.31 14.82 -5.46
CA PHE A 16 16.16 16.08 -4.74
C PHE A 16 16.93 17.16 -5.49
N ARG A 17 16.35 18.34 -5.59
CA ARG A 17 16.99 19.51 -6.17
C ARG A 17 16.74 20.72 -5.29
N GLU A 18 17.80 21.42 -5.02
CA GLU A 18 17.75 22.74 -4.38
C GLU A 18 18.44 23.74 -5.28
N SER A 19 17.89 24.92 -5.41
CA SER A 19 18.46 26.02 -6.17
C SER A 19 18.36 27.32 -5.37
N ARG A 20 19.31 28.19 -5.59
CA ARG A 20 19.31 29.53 -4.99
C ARG A 20 18.06 30.29 -5.41
N VAL A 21 17.46 31.00 -4.46
CA VAL A 21 16.43 32.00 -4.74
C VAL A 21 17.10 33.29 -5.12
N ASP A 22 16.62 33.97 -6.15
CA ASP A 22 17.16 35.26 -6.61
C ASP A 22 17.17 36.29 -5.47
N GLY A 23 18.30 37.02 -5.35
CA GLY A 23 18.52 38.03 -4.31
C GLY A 23 19.16 37.51 -3.02
N SER A 24 19.53 36.24 -2.93
CA SER A 24 20.30 35.71 -1.80
C SER A 24 21.82 35.94 -2.02
N ASP A 25 22.53 36.41 -0.97
CA ASP A 25 23.98 36.61 -0.97
C ASP A 25 24.77 35.34 -0.70
N THR A 26 24.39 34.23 -1.34
CA THR A 26 25.06 32.95 -1.15
C THR A 26 25.88 32.56 -2.38
N GLU A 27 27.04 31.98 -2.15
CA GLU A 27 27.91 31.41 -3.21
C GLU A 27 27.33 30.14 -3.81
N PHE A 28 26.30 29.58 -3.17
CA PHE A 28 25.59 28.40 -3.59
C PHE A 28 24.69 28.70 -4.79
N ASN A 29 24.77 27.89 -5.85
CA ASN A 29 23.91 28.00 -7.03
C ASN A 29 22.82 26.93 -7.04
N GLN A 30 23.22 25.67 -7.01
CA GLN A 30 22.30 24.54 -7.01
C GLN A 30 22.95 23.27 -6.42
N TRP A 31 22.10 22.38 -5.94
CA TRP A 31 22.46 21.05 -5.52
C TRP A 31 21.45 20.03 -6.06
N HIS A 32 21.98 18.91 -6.52
CA HIS A 32 21.22 17.79 -7.02
C HIS A 32 21.69 16.52 -6.33
N PHE A 33 20.76 15.75 -5.81
CA PHE A 33 21.00 14.46 -5.22
C PHE A 33 20.05 13.43 -5.85
N GLN A 34 20.61 12.35 -6.34
CA GLN A 34 19.86 11.21 -6.87
C GLN A 34 20.20 9.96 -6.08
N GLU A 35 19.19 9.19 -5.78
CA GLU A 35 19.28 7.91 -5.12
C GLU A 35 18.59 6.85 -5.99
N ASP A 36 19.35 5.85 -6.38
CA ASP A 36 18.84 4.70 -7.15
C ASP A 36 18.80 3.47 -6.25
N LEU A 37 17.62 2.84 -6.20
CA LEU A 37 17.34 1.68 -5.39
C LEU A 37 16.72 0.57 -6.23
N SER A 38 17.27 -0.62 -6.14
CA SER A 38 16.71 -1.84 -6.75
C SER A 38 16.61 -2.92 -5.69
N SER A 39 15.40 -3.41 -5.41
CA SER A 39 15.18 -4.50 -4.47
C SER A 39 14.49 -5.65 -5.18
N MET A 40 14.97 -6.87 -4.96
CA MET A 40 14.37 -8.10 -5.46
C MET A 40 14.32 -9.12 -4.34
N GLY A 41 13.25 -9.91 -4.28
CA GLY A 41 13.15 -10.91 -3.23
C GLY A 41 11.99 -11.87 -3.41
N TRP A 42 12.05 -12.96 -2.63
CA TRP A 42 11.01 -13.95 -2.52
C TRP A 42 10.52 -14.08 -1.09
N GLY A 43 9.22 -14.30 -0.96
CA GLY A 43 8.58 -14.44 0.33
C GLY A 43 7.68 -15.66 0.39
N VAL A 44 7.51 -16.19 1.59
CA VAL A 44 6.62 -17.32 1.85
C VAL A 44 5.70 -17.02 3.03
N ASN A 45 4.43 -17.39 2.91
CA ASN A 45 3.47 -17.38 4.01
C ASN A 45 2.44 -18.50 3.88
N LEU A 46 1.77 -18.75 4.97
CA LEU A 46 0.66 -19.70 5.06
C LEU A 46 -0.65 -18.93 5.18
N LYS A 47 -1.67 -19.34 4.42
CA LYS A 47 -3.02 -18.82 4.52
C LYS A 47 -4.00 -19.94 4.87
N ALA A 48 -4.87 -19.68 5.82
CA ALA A 48 -5.96 -20.57 6.17
C ALA A 48 -7.26 -19.77 6.20
N GLY A 49 -8.35 -20.36 5.76
CA GLY A 49 -9.66 -19.73 5.77
C GLY A 49 -10.77 -20.75 5.86
N LEU A 50 -11.90 -20.28 6.37
CA LEU A 50 -13.10 -21.07 6.60
C LEU A 50 -14.29 -20.18 6.24
N ILE A 51 -15.27 -20.75 5.55
CA ILE A 51 -16.58 -20.15 5.32
C ILE A 51 -17.62 -21.06 5.95
N TYR A 52 -18.47 -20.51 6.81
CA TYR A 52 -19.55 -21.19 7.48
C TYR A 52 -20.90 -20.65 7.00
N HIS A 53 -21.75 -21.54 6.49
CA HIS A 53 -23.11 -21.21 6.10
C HIS A 53 -24.01 -21.39 7.32
N ALA A 54 -24.22 -20.32 8.08
CA ALA A 54 -25.03 -20.37 9.30
C ALA A 54 -26.49 -20.72 8.98
N ASN A 55 -27.00 -20.22 7.85
CA ASN A 55 -28.30 -20.54 7.30
C ASN A 55 -28.39 -20.10 5.82
N ARG A 56 -29.58 -20.07 5.22
CA ARG A 56 -29.77 -19.70 3.80
C ARG A 56 -29.46 -18.27 3.50
N TRP A 57 -29.54 -17.38 4.48
CA TRP A 57 -29.36 -15.94 4.30
C TRP A 57 -28.07 -15.39 4.93
N LEU A 58 -27.35 -16.17 5.78
CA LEU A 58 -26.14 -15.71 6.47
C LEU A 58 -24.95 -16.63 6.21
N ARG A 59 -23.87 -16.03 5.73
CA ARG A 59 -22.54 -16.66 5.61
C ARG A 59 -21.55 -15.91 6.47
N LEU A 60 -20.73 -16.64 7.20
CA LEU A 60 -19.64 -16.11 8.03
C LEU A 60 -18.32 -16.63 7.50
N GLY A 61 -17.32 -15.78 7.45
CA GLY A 61 -15.98 -16.12 7.02
C GLY A 61 -14.94 -15.71 8.05
N ALA A 62 -13.89 -16.51 8.18
CA ALA A 62 -12.70 -16.17 8.92
C ALA A 62 -11.48 -16.60 8.12
N ALA A 63 -10.45 -15.74 8.05
CA ALA A 63 -9.19 -16.09 7.44
C ALA A 63 -8.02 -15.59 8.26
N PHE A 64 -6.94 -16.35 8.23
CA PHE A 64 -5.67 -16.06 8.87
C PHE A 64 -4.56 -16.13 7.82
N HIS A 65 -3.72 -15.10 7.81
CA HIS A 65 -2.49 -15.08 7.04
C HIS A 65 -1.32 -15.02 8.03
N SER A 66 -0.44 -16.00 7.98
CA SER A 66 0.77 -15.97 8.80
C SER A 66 1.66 -14.77 8.43
N PRO A 67 2.63 -14.42 9.25
CA PRO A 67 3.70 -13.52 8.80
C PRO A 67 4.28 -14.00 7.46
N THR A 68 4.59 -13.06 6.56
CA THR A 68 5.32 -13.36 5.33
C THR A 68 6.79 -13.10 5.57
N ILE A 69 7.62 -14.11 5.36
CA ILE A 69 9.07 -14.00 5.51
C ILE A 69 9.64 -13.81 4.11
N TYR A 70 10.23 -12.63 3.87
CA TYR A 70 10.89 -12.28 2.62
C TYR A 70 12.40 -12.35 2.77
N SER A 71 13.10 -12.98 1.82
CA SER A 71 14.54 -12.81 1.60
C SER A 71 14.69 -11.78 0.47
N ILE A 72 15.40 -10.70 0.74
CA ILE A 72 15.52 -9.55 -0.17
C ILE A 72 16.98 -9.25 -0.40
N ASP A 73 17.34 -9.11 -1.68
CA ASP A 73 18.57 -8.53 -2.14
C ASP A 73 18.30 -7.13 -2.66
N GLU A 74 19.09 -6.16 -2.18
CA GLU A 74 18.93 -4.75 -2.49
C GLU A 74 20.23 -4.13 -2.95
N THR A 75 20.15 -3.39 -4.03
CA THR A 75 21.25 -2.60 -4.59
C THR A 75 20.93 -1.13 -4.45
N TRP A 76 21.87 -0.38 -3.93
CA TRP A 76 21.71 1.06 -3.67
C TRP A 76 22.92 1.84 -4.17
N GLN A 77 22.65 2.98 -4.86
CA GLN A 77 23.69 3.88 -5.35
C GLN A 77 23.20 5.32 -5.22
N THR A 78 24.10 6.25 -4.93
CA THR A 78 23.78 7.68 -4.89
C THR A 78 24.67 8.48 -5.84
N GLU A 79 24.11 9.56 -6.36
CA GLU A 79 24.80 10.57 -7.12
C GLU A 79 24.53 11.93 -6.51
N THR A 80 25.58 12.72 -6.30
CA THR A 80 25.49 14.09 -5.81
C THR A 80 26.19 15.02 -6.76
N GLU A 81 25.51 16.10 -7.14
CA GLU A 81 26.08 17.19 -7.94
C GLU A 81 25.83 18.52 -7.22
N SER A 82 26.86 19.32 -7.06
CA SER A 82 26.76 20.66 -6.46
C SER A 82 27.44 21.70 -7.35
N GLN A 83 26.84 22.89 -7.44
CA GLN A 83 27.41 24.04 -8.12
C GLN A 83 27.55 25.19 -7.14
N ILE A 84 28.81 25.60 -6.89
CA ILE A 84 29.20 26.67 -5.98
C ILE A 84 30.18 27.56 -6.73
N LEU A 85 29.95 28.90 -6.74
CA LEU A 85 30.79 29.88 -7.45
C LEU A 85 31.01 29.51 -8.93
N GLY A 86 30.04 28.90 -9.60
CA GLY A 86 30.16 28.44 -10.98
C GLY A 86 30.98 27.19 -11.19
N ILE A 87 31.52 26.59 -10.13
CA ILE A 87 32.24 25.31 -10.17
C ILE A 87 31.29 24.18 -9.89
N THR A 88 31.16 23.25 -10.84
CA THR A 88 30.36 22.02 -10.69
C THR A 88 31.24 20.90 -10.15
N ARG A 89 30.78 20.24 -9.09
CA ARG A 89 31.36 19.01 -8.54
C ARG A 89 30.33 17.89 -8.55
N LYS A 90 30.73 16.74 -9.09
CA LYS A 90 29.90 15.55 -9.14
C LYS A 90 30.62 14.41 -8.42
N ASN A 91 29.86 13.65 -7.61
CA ASN A 91 30.33 12.44 -6.96
C ASN A 91 29.27 11.35 -7.09
N ILE A 92 29.73 10.13 -7.40
CA ILE A 92 28.87 8.94 -7.49
C ILE A 92 29.42 7.95 -6.46
N SER A 93 28.55 7.42 -5.59
CA SER A 93 28.95 6.39 -4.64
C SER A 93 29.27 5.09 -5.35
N LEU A 94 30.04 4.22 -4.72
CA LEU A 94 30.09 2.82 -5.11
C LEU A 94 28.68 2.21 -4.94
N GLU A 95 28.38 1.27 -5.79
CA GLU A 95 27.17 0.45 -5.64
C GLU A 95 27.30 -0.41 -4.37
N SER A 96 26.30 -0.32 -3.51
CA SER A 96 26.23 -1.09 -2.27
C SER A 96 25.16 -2.17 -2.40
N ASN A 97 25.50 -3.39 -1.99
CA ASN A 97 24.61 -4.53 -2.03
C ASN A 97 24.29 -4.99 -0.61
N TYR A 98 23.01 -5.17 -0.32
CA TYR A 98 22.49 -5.60 0.97
C TYR A 98 21.62 -6.82 0.81
N ALA A 99 21.82 -7.82 1.66
CA ALA A 99 20.94 -8.98 1.77
C ALA A 99 20.29 -8.98 3.16
N TYR A 100 18.97 -9.06 3.23
CA TYR A 100 18.25 -9.06 4.50
C TYR A 100 16.94 -9.82 4.42
N THR A 101 16.44 -10.20 5.59
CA THR A 101 15.10 -10.77 5.76
C THR A 101 14.14 -9.70 6.25
N PHE A 102 13.01 -9.54 5.55
CA PHE A 102 11.91 -8.71 6.00
C PHE A 102 10.72 -9.60 6.40
N ILE A 103 10.25 -9.43 7.64
CA ILE A 103 9.10 -10.15 8.18
C ILE A 103 7.91 -9.21 8.20
N LYS A 104 6.97 -9.44 7.27
CA LYS A 104 5.70 -8.72 7.23
C LYS A 104 4.75 -9.30 8.28
N PRO A 105 3.99 -8.47 9.02
CA PRO A 105 3.08 -8.92 10.06
C PRO A 105 1.97 -9.84 9.56
N LEU A 106 1.46 -10.64 10.50
CA LEU A 106 0.26 -11.46 10.31
C LEU A 106 -0.99 -10.60 10.05
N LYS A 107 -2.02 -11.25 9.49
CA LYS A 107 -3.30 -10.62 9.20
C LYS A 107 -4.45 -11.57 9.58
N TRP A 108 -5.46 -11.00 10.22
CA TRP A 108 -6.75 -11.65 10.46
C TRP A 108 -7.83 -10.99 9.62
N VAL A 109 -8.74 -11.78 9.09
CA VAL A 109 -9.89 -11.29 8.35
C VAL A 109 -11.14 -11.98 8.90
N GLY A 110 -12.14 -11.19 9.24
CA GLY A 110 -13.49 -11.63 9.55
C GLY A 110 -14.46 -11.10 8.50
N SER A 111 -15.36 -11.94 8.02
CA SER A 111 -16.31 -11.60 6.95
C SER A 111 -17.70 -12.05 7.31
N MET A 112 -18.71 -11.29 6.87
CA MET A 112 -20.11 -11.74 6.89
C MET A 112 -20.79 -11.34 5.58
N ALA A 113 -21.71 -12.17 5.11
CA ALA A 113 -22.53 -11.88 3.95
C ALA A 113 -23.98 -12.25 4.21
N PHE A 114 -24.86 -11.31 3.90
CA PHE A 114 -26.31 -11.48 3.95
C PHE A 114 -26.84 -11.68 2.54
N ILE A 115 -27.47 -12.82 2.30
CA ILE A 115 -28.14 -13.16 1.05
C ILE A 115 -29.59 -12.71 1.16
N ILE A 116 -30.04 -11.88 0.25
CA ILE A 116 -31.39 -11.29 0.21
C ILE A 116 -32.11 -11.85 -1.02
N GLY A 117 -33.12 -12.66 -0.76
CA GLY A 117 -33.74 -13.45 -1.82
C GLY A 117 -32.77 -14.51 -2.36
N GLU A 118 -32.75 -14.71 -3.67
CA GLU A 118 -31.93 -15.76 -4.30
C GLU A 118 -30.60 -15.22 -4.90
N GLN A 119 -30.53 -13.93 -5.17
CA GLN A 119 -29.48 -13.36 -6.03
C GLN A 119 -28.85 -12.06 -5.52
N ASN A 120 -29.40 -11.46 -4.46
CA ASN A 120 -28.85 -10.21 -3.92
C ASN A 120 -28.01 -10.49 -2.69
N MET A 121 -26.99 -9.66 -2.46
CA MET A 121 -26.06 -9.84 -1.37
C MET A 121 -25.57 -8.51 -0.81
N ILE A 122 -25.43 -8.46 0.51
CA ILE A 122 -24.66 -7.43 1.22
C ILE A 122 -23.54 -8.12 1.98
N SER A 123 -22.31 -7.64 1.84
CA SER A 123 -21.14 -8.21 2.50
C SER A 123 -20.41 -7.15 3.33
N PHE A 124 -19.84 -7.59 4.43
CA PHE A 124 -18.97 -6.79 5.28
C PHE A 124 -17.71 -7.59 5.62
N ASP A 125 -16.54 -6.96 5.50
CA ASP A 125 -15.25 -7.50 5.89
C ASP A 125 -14.56 -6.57 6.89
N ALA A 126 -13.95 -7.16 7.91
CA ALA A 126 -13.03 -6.50 8.83
C ALA A 126 -11.67 -7.21 8.78
N GLU A 127 -10.61 -6.45 8.59
CA GLU A 127 -9.24 -6.95 8.53
C GLU A 127 -8.43 -6.28 9.64
N TYR A 128 -7.63 -7.06 10.35
CA TYR A 128 -6.72 -6.60 11.40
C TYR A 128 -5.28 -6.94 11.05
N THR A 129 -4.39 -5.96 11.22
CA THR A 129 -2.94 -6.12 11.10
C THR A 129 -2.23 -5.22 12.11
N ASN A 130 -1.17 -5.70 12.74
CA ASN A 130 -0.29 -4.88 13.56
C ASN A 130 1.00 -4.57 12.77
N TYR A 131 1.08 -3.39 12.16
CA TYR A 131 2.24 -2.99 11.35
C TYR A 131 3.50 -2.78 12.20
N GLY A 132 3.37 -2.39 13.48
CA GLY A 132 4.49 -2.28 14.41
C GLY A 132 5.17 -3.62 14.77
N ALA A 133 4.60 -4.75 14.31
CA ALA A 133 5.22 -6.07 14.43
C ALA A 133 6.10 -6.45 13.23
N ALA A 134 6.24 -5.59 12.21
CA ALA A 134 7.18 -5.80 11.11
C ALA A 134 8.63 -5.80 11.64
N ARG A 135 9.51 -6.60 11.05
CA ARG A 135 10.90 -6.74 11.50
C ARG A 135 11.84 -6.95 10.31
N PHE A 136 13.02 -6.34 10.44
CA PHE A 136 14.19 -6.62 9.59
C PHE A 136 15.19 -7.48 10.36
N LYS A 137 15.91 -8.35 9.64
CA LYS A 137 17.01 -9.17 10.14
C LYS A 137 18.06 -9.33 9.05
N ALA A 138 19.34 -9.28 9.43
CA ALA A 138 20.47 -9.68 8.60
C ALA A 138 21.52 -10.35 9.48
N GLU A 139 22.47 -11.05 8.86
CA GLU A 139 23.60 -11.67 9.57
C GLU A 139 24.67 -10.61 9.87
N ASP A 140 24.92 -9.72 8.89
CA ASP A 140 26.02 -8.77 8.93
C ASP A 140 25.61 -7.36 9.41
N TYR A 141 24.35 -7.16 9.81
CA TYR A 141 23.85 -5.86 10.25
C TYR A 141 22.83 -5.98 11.38
N ASP A 142 23.00 -5.16 12.42
CA ASP A 142 22.05 -5.08 13.54
C ASP A 142 20.91 -4.12 13.24
N TYR A 143 19.74 -4.66 12.98
CA TYR A 143 18.50 -3.92 12.75
C TYR A 143 17.74 -3.54 14.03
N SER A 144 18.34 -3.67 15.21
CA SER A 144 17.64 -3.42 16.50
C SER A 144 17.06 -2.02 16.56
N ALA A 145 17.83 -0.98 16.21
CA ALA A 145 17.36 0.41 16.20
C ALA A 145 16.21 0.61 15.21
N VAL A 146 16.36 0.12 13.97
CA VAL A 146 15.30 0.20 12.94
C VAL A 146 14.03 -0.52 13.39
N ASN A 147 14.15 -1.67 14.05
CA ASN A 147 13.02 -2.42 14.55
C ASN A 147 12.31 -1.72 15.73
N GLU A 148 13.04 -0.98 16.58
CA GLU A 148 12.45 -0.14 17.61
C GLU A 148 11.72 1.06 16.99
N ASP A 149 12.28 1.70 15.98
CA ASP A 149 11.63 2.79 15.23
C ASP A 149 10.33 2.31 14.56
N ILE A 150 10.34 1.12 13.95
CA ILE A 150 9.14 0.50 13.37
C ILE A 150 8.07 0.32 14.46
N LYS A 151 8.44 -0.20 15.62
CA LYS A 151 7.52 -0.43 16.73
C LYS A 151 6.96 0.87 17.32
N GLY A 152 7.76 1.94 17.33
CA GLY A 152 7.37 3.28 17.80
C GLY A 152 6.48 4.01 16.79
N THR A 153 6.77 3.89 15.50
CA THR A 153 6.09 4.63 14.42
C THR A 153 4.81 3.95 13.95
N TYR A 154 4.80 2.62 13.84
CA TYR A 154 3.68 1.86 13.28
C TYR A 154 2.83 1.19 14.36
N GLY A 155 1.54 1.03 14.05
CA GLY A 155 0.56 0.54 15.01
C GLY A 155 -0.36 -0.56 14.50
N LYS A 156 -1.38 -0.79 15.31
CA LYS A 156 -2.48 -1.72 15.00
C LYS A 156 -3.47 -1.01 14.09
N THR A 157 -3.91 -1.70 13.05
CA THR A 157 -4.79 -1.14 12.02
C THR A 157 -5.96 -2.07 11.76
N PHE A 158 -7.13 -1.44 11.57
CA PHE A 158 -8.33 -2.09 11.09
C PHE A 158 -8.71 -1.52 9.73
N ASN A 159 -9.03 -2.42 8.80
CA ASN A 159 -9.60 -2.09 7.50
C ASN A 159 -11.01 -2.66 7.44
N PHE A 160 -11.95 -1.87 6.92
CA PHE A 160 -13.35 -2.26 6.77
C PHE A 160 -13.78 -2.14 5.32
N ARG A 161 -14.53 -3.11 4.83
CA ARG A 161 -15.11 -3.10 3.49
C ARG A 161 -16.59 -3.46 3.58
N LEU A 162 -17.40 -2.72 2.86
CA LEU A 162 -18.82 -2.97 2.67
C LEU A 162 -19.08 -3.11 1.18
N GLY A 163 -19.77 -4.14 0.79
CA GLY A 163 -20.16 -4.39 -0.59
C GLY A 163 -21.63 -4.78 -0.70
N SER A 164 -22.26 -4.44 -1.81
CA SER A 164 -23.58 -4.96 -2.15
C SER A 164 -23.66 -5.30 -3.63
N GLU A 165 -24.39 -6.35 -3.95
CA GLU A 165 -24.72 -6.79 -5.30
C GLU A 165 -26.22 -7.01 -5.43
N TRP A 166 -26.81 -6.39 -6.45
CA TRP A 166 -28.23 -6.45 -6.75
C TRP A 166 -28.41 -6.96 -8.16
N SER A 167 -28.95 -8.15 -8.28
CA SER A 167 -29.25 -8.80 -9.57
C SER A 167 -30.61 -8.35 -10.08
N LEU A 168 -30.60 -7.80 -11.28
CA LEU A 168 -31.76 -7.35 -12.01
C LEU A 168 -31.81 -8.18 -13.30
N ARG A 169 -32.82 -8.90 -13.56
CA ARG A 169 -33.08 -9.75 -14.76
C ARG A 169 -31.84 -10.06 -15.67
N ASN A 170 -31.38 -9.05 -16.45
CA ASN A 170 -30.24 -9.18 -17.37
C ASN A 170 -29.06 -8.28 -16.97
N SER A 171 -29.10 -7.70 -15.79
CA SER A 171 -28.04 -6.81 -15.28
C SER A 171 -27.80 -7.01 -13.81
N SER A 172 -26.66 -6.55 -13.31
CA SER A 172 -26.42 -6.45 -11.87
C SER A 172 -25.76 -5.12 -11.53
N LEU A 173 -26.18 -4.55 -10.41
CA LEU A 173 -25.60 -3.35 -9.84
C LEU A 173 -24.74 -3.74 -8.65
N ARG A 174 -23.54 -3.18 -8.56
CA ARG A 174 -22.62 -3.36 -7.44
C ARG A 174 -22.25 -2.02 -6.84
N LEU A 175 -22.27 -1.94 -5.51
CA LEU A 175 -21.81 -0.78 -4.77
C LEU A 175 -20.80 -1.25 -3.72
N GLY A 176 -19.77 -0.45 -3.50
CA GLY A 176 -18.73 -0.75 -2.53
C GLY A 176 -18.23 0.48 -1.81
N ALA A 177 -17.88 0.31 -0.54
CA ALA A 177 -17.19 1.29 0.26
C ALA A 177 -16.07 0.60 1.05
N GLY A 178 -14.95 1.29 1.24
CA GLY A 178 -13.81 0.80 2.00
C GLY A 178 -13.19 1.90 2.85
N TYR A 179 -12.82 1.53 4.06
CA TYR A 179 -11.98 2.33 4.94
C TYR A 179 -10.74 1.51 5.30
N TYR A 180 -9.58 2.04 4.98
CA TYR A 180 -8.30 1.47 5.32
C TYR A 180 -7.66 2.38 6.36
N GLY A 181 -7.50 1.86 7.56
CA GLY A 181 -6.94 2.60 8.68
C GLY A 181 -5.49 2.98 8.44
N SER A 182 -5.04 3.99 9.17
CA SER A 182 -3.63 4.39 9.16
C SER A 182 -2.74 3.24 9.65
N PRO A 183 -1.62 2.94 9.00
CA PRO A 183 -0.62 2.01 9.51
C PRO A 183 0.20 2.61 10.65
N PHE A 184 0.15 3.91 10.87
CA PHE A 184 0.91 4.61 11.90
C PHE A 184 0.28 4.46 13.28
N GLY A 185 1.10 4.61 14.33
CA GLY A 185 0.68 4.54 15.72
C GLY A 185 -0.25 5.69 16.15
N LEU A 186 -0.73 5.61 17.38
CA LEU A 186 -1.57 6.65 17.97
C LEU A 186 -0.79 7.97 18.08
N GLY A 187 -1.33 9.05 17.52
CA GLY A 187 -0.72 10.38 17.52
C GLY A 187 -0.14 10.80 16.18
N GLU A 188 0.20 9.87 15.31
CA GLU A 188 0.64 10.18 13.95
C GLU A 188 -0.54 10.53 13.05
N LYS A 189 -0.38 11.61 12.28
CA LYS A 189 -1.43 12.08 11.37
C LYS A 189 -1.27 11.44 9.99
N GLY A 190 -2.41 11.09 9.36
CA GLY A 190 -2.45 10.62 7.97
C GLY A 190 -2.37 9.12 7.79
N GLY A 191 -2.18 8.69 6.53
CA GLY A 191 -2.05 7.28 6.15
C GLY A 191 -3.36 6.52 5.96
N SER A 192 -4.52 7.07 6.35
CA SER A 192 -5.80 6.41 6.08
C SER A 192 -6.26 6.61 4.64
N VAL A 193 -6.91 5.59 4.09
CA VAL A 193 -7.45 5.62 2.73
C VAL A 193 -8.93 5.26 2.74
N LYS A 194 -9.73 6.04 2.02
CA LYS A 194 -11.16 5.78 1.82
C LYS A 194 -11.42 5.45 0.36
N LYS A 195 -12.31 4.50 0.11
CA LYS A 195 -12.69 4.09 -1.23
C LYS A 195 -14.22 4.06 -1.36
N ALA A 196 -14.69 4.45 -2.53
CA ALA A 196 -16.07 4.24 -2.95
C ALA A 196 -16.05 3.67 -4.36
N SER A 197 -16.91 2.70 -4.63
CA SER A 197 -16.99 2.07 -5.95
C SER A 197 -18.43 1.79 -6.35
N CYS A 198 -18.67 1.83 -7.65
CA CYS A 198 -19.89 1.36 -8.25
C CYS A 198 -19.58 0.57 -9.53
N GLY A 199 -20.46 -0.35 -9.88
CA GLY A 199 -20.31 -1.15 -11.10
C GLY A 199 -21.65 -1.66 -11.60
N ILE A 200 -21.71 -1.85 -12.90
CA ILE A 200 -22.86 -2.43 -13.57
C ILE A 200 -22.40 -3.55 -14.50
N SER A 201 -23.12 -4.66 -14.46
CA SER A 201 -22.98 -5.75 -15.44
C SER A 201 -24.24 -5.82 -16.29
N VAL A 202 -24.08 -5.98 -17.59
CA VAL A 202 -25.20 -6.14 -18.53
C VAL A 202 -24.96 -7.38 -19.39
N SER A 203 -25.84 -8.36 -19.33
CA SER A 203 -25.83 -9.52 -20.23
C SER A 203 -26.53 -9.15 -21.52
N VAL A 204 -25.75 -9.06 -22.60
CA VAL A 204 -26.23 -8.71 -23.95
C VAL A 204 -26.77 -9.95 -24.65
N SER A 205 -26.19 -11.12 -24.33
CA SER A 205 -26.67 -12.45 -24.76
C SER A 205 -26.44 -13.45 -23.63
N PRO A 206 -26.97 -14.70 -23.73
CA PRO A 206 -26.70 -15.74 -22.74
C PRO A 206 -25.20 -15.98 -22.49
N ASP A 207 -24.38 -15.75 -23.52
CA ASP A 207 -22.94 -16.03 -23.51
C ASP A 207 -22.06 -14.78 -23.41
N THR A 208 -22.66 -13.57 -23.46
CA THR A 208 -21.90 -12.32 -23.51
C THR A 208 -22.36 -11.35 -22.43
N THR A 209 -21.42 -10.93 -21.58
CA THR A 209 -21.67 -9.95 -20.52
C THR A 209 -20.64 -8.83 -20.59
N PHE A 210 -21.12 -7.60 -20.50
CA PHE A 210 -20.34 -6.38 -20.35
C PHE A 210 -20.34 -5.95 -18.89
N ASP A 211 -19.14 -5.75 -18.30
CA ASP A 211 -18.97 -5.15 -16.98
C ASP A 211 -18.34 -3.76 -17.12
N PHE A 212 -18.86 -2.81 -16.38
CA PHE A 212 -18.30 -1.49 -16.18
C PHE A 212 -18.16 -1.21 -14.69
N ALA A 213 -17.01 -0.69 -14.25
CA ALA A 213 -16.77 -0.35 -12.85
C ALA A 213 -16.02 0.98 -12.73
N TYR A 214 -16.34 1.73 -11.68
CA TYR A 214 -15.66 2.95 -11.26
C TYR A 214 -15.28 2.86 -9.79
N GLU A 215 -14.05 3.26 -9.46
CA GLU A 215 -13.56 3.37 -8.08
C GLU A 215 -12.96 4.77 -7.87
N LEU A 216 -13.41 5.44 -6.82
CA LEU A 216 -12.81 6.64 -6.27
C LEU A 216 -12.02 6.29 -5.01
N THR A 217 -10.75 6.64 -4.97
CA THR A 217 -9.88 6.49 -3.79
C THR A 217 -9.45 7.87 -3.31
N TYR A 218 -9.59 8.11 -2.02
CA TYR A 218 -9.11 9.31 -1.33
C TYR A 218 -8.12 8.90 -0.22
N GLY A 219 -6.93 9.47 -0.25
CA GLY A 219 -5.90 9.28 0.77
C GLY A 219 -5.28 10.62 1.17
N GLN A 220 -4.75 10.64 2.39
CA GLN A 220 -4.01 11.79 2.92
C GLN A 220 -2.76 11.27 3.63
N SER A 221 -1.61 11.84 3.30
CA SER A 221 -0.33 11.56 3.94
C SER A 221 0.38 12.85 4.33
N TYR A 222 1.29 12.75 5.29
CA TYR A 222 2.12 13.85 5.75
C TYR A 222 3.58 13.52 5.42
N HIS A 223 4.31 14.50 4.92
CA HIS A 223 5.72 14.36 4.60
C HIS A 223 6.51 15.44 5.33
N ILE A 224 7.51 15.03 6.09
CA ILE A 224 8.51 15.90 6.68
C ILE A 224 9.59 16.07 5.61
N LEU A 225 9.75 17.30 5.10
CA LEU A 225 10.76 17.62 4.09
C LEU A 225 12.12 17.93 4.72
N TYR A 226 12.09 18.51 5.92
CA TYR A 226 13.28 18.89 6.68
C TYR A 226 13.07 18.51 8.15
N ASP A 227 14.14 18.31 8.90
CA ASP A 227 14.03 18.03 10.33
C ASP A 227 13.34 19.22 11.03
N ALA A 228 12.09 19.00 11.40
CA ALA A 228 11.22 20.05 11.93
C ALA A 228 11.62 20.52 13.33
N GLY A 229 12.47 19.77 14.05
CA GLY A 229 12.87 20.05 15.43
C GLY A 229 13.64 21.37 15.58
N GLU A 230 14.47 21.74 14.60
CA GLU A 230 15.29 22.94 14.66
C GLU A 230 14.69 24.14 13.92
N LEU A 231 13.92 23.90 12.86
CA LEU A 231 13.45 24.96 11.96
C LEU A 231 11.97 25.32 12.11
N GLY A 232 11.20 24.59 12.95
CA GLY A 232 9.78 24.86 13.15
C GLY A 232 8.91 24.71 11.89
N ILE A 233 9.38 23.94 10.90
CA ILE A 233 8.68 23.74 9.63
C ILE A 233 7.58 22.67 9.83
N GLU A 234 6.34 23.02 9.52
CA GLU A 234 5.23 22.08 9.60
C GLU A 234 5.31 21.02 8.48
N PRO A 235 4.92 19.76 8.76
CA PRO A 235 4.84 18.71 7.75
C PRO A 235 3.93 19.10 6.58
N VAL A 236 4.36 18.80 5.37
CA VAL A 236 3.55 19.02 4.16
C VAL A 236 2.45 17.97 4.06
N THR A 237 1.22 18.44 3.91
CA THR A 237 0.06 17.58 3.70
C THR A 237 -0.09 17.25 2.22
N GLN A 238 0.01 15.98 1.87
CA GLN A 238 -0.30 15.47 0.53
C GLN A 238 -1.69 14.83 0.51
N LYS A 239 -2.60 15.34 -0.32
CA LYS A 239 -3.90 14.73 -0.61
C LYS A 239 -3.80 14.01 -1.94
N GLN A 240 -4.22 12.76 -1.97
CA GLN A 240 -4.24 11.94 -3.16
C GLN A 240 -5.68 11.56 -3.49
N ILE A 241 -6.12 11.90 -4.71
CA ILE A 241 -7.38 11.45 -5.28
C ILE A 241 -7.05 10.61 -6.50
N ARG A 242 -7.53 9.37 -6.54
CA ARG A 242 -7.36 8.46 -7.66
C ARG A 242 -8.72 8.01 -8.16
N ASN A 243 -8.93 8.14 -9.47
CA ASN A 243 -10.08 7.62 -10.17
C ASN A 243 -9.64 6.42 -11.01
N LEU A 244 -10.38 5.32 -10.94
CA LEU A 244 -10.14 4.12 -11.74
C LEU A 244 -11.44 3.76 -12.46
N VAL A 245 -11.34 3.59 -13.78
CA VAL A 245 -12.41 3.04 -14.62
C VAL A 245 -11.93 1.70 -15.15
N ALA A 246 -12.76 0.68 -15.06
CA ALA A 246 -12.48 -0.65 -15.58
C ALA A 246 -13.68 -1.14 -16.42
N THR A 247 -13.38 -1.76 -17.54
CA THR A 247 -14.38 -2.42 -18.40
C THR A 247 -13.92 -3.85 -18.68
N THR A 248 -14.86 -4.79 -18.67
CA THR A 248 -14.58 -6.20 -18.97
C THR A 248 -15.65 -6.74 -19.90
N LEU A 249 -15.23 -7.44 -20.94
CA LEU A 249 -16.08 -8.26 -21.79
C LEU A 249 -15.87 -9.73 -21.44
N LYS A 250 -16.94 -10.42 -21.03
CA LYS A 250 -16.94 -11.86 -20.79
C LYS A 250 -17.69 -12.54 -21.92
N VAL A 251 -17.04 -13.51 -22.55
CA VAL A 251 -17.64 -14.37 -23.58
C VAL A 251 -17.46 -15.82 -23.15
N ARG A 252 -18.55 -16.60 -23.16
CA ARG A 252 -18.53 -18.06 -22.97
C ARG A 252 -18.57 -18.73 -24.33
N PHE A 253 -17.76 -19.74 -24.50
CA PHE A 253 -17.70 -20.57 -25.72
C PHE A 253 -18.27 -21.97 -25.43
#